data_108271225fae95a21a5d3c97c2325b96
#
_entry.id   108271225fae95a21a5d3c97c2325b96
#
_cell.length_a   1.000
_cell.length_b   1.000
_cell.length_c   1.000
_cell.angle_alpha   90.00
_cell.angle_beta   90.00
_cell.angle_gamma   90.00
#
_symmetry.space_group_name_H-M   'P 1'
#
loop_
_entity.id
_entity.type
_entity.pdbx_description
1 polymer ?
#
loop_
_entity_poly.entity_id
_entity_poly.type
_entity_poly.pdbx_seq_one_letter_code
_entity_poly.pdbx_strand_id
1 'polypeptide(L)'
;MIEIGHPAHVHLFKHLCWELEKKGWKVLFITQDKDCAISLLKYYRLPYLIFGVNQKEIYKKIISLPKLTLKMIKIAQNFKPDIFFSRGSPYSGYTSFLLKKPHITLSDTENARLLDLISEPFATVVLTSDSYYRNHGSKQIRF
;
A
#
# COMPACT_ATOMS: atom_id res chain seq x y z
N MET A 1 -1.76 -7.53 -4.28
CA MET A 1 -0.45 -7.05 -3.77
C MET A 1 -0.70 -6.01 -2.68
N ILE A 2 -0.03 -6.09 -1.53
CA ILE A 2 -0.28 -5.24 -0.35
C ILE A 2 1.00 -4.48 0.01
N GLU A 3 0.93 -3.14 0.07
CA GLU A 3 2.08 -2.32 0.46
C GLU A 3 2.09 -2.02 1.95
N ILE A 4 3.25 -2.22 2.56
CA ILE A 4 3.52 -1.95 3.97
C ILE A 4 4.46 -0.75 4.10
N GLY A 5 3.92 0.36 4.55
CA GLY A 5 4.68 1.58 4.83
C GLY A 5 5.07 1.77 6.31
N HIS A 6 4.47 0.98 7.22
CA HIS A 6 4.70 1.06 8.66
C HIS A 6 4.47 -0.31 9.30
N PRO A 7 5.16 -0.68 10.39
CA PRO A 7 4.96 -1.97 11.09
C PRO A 7 3.50 -2.26 11.47
N ALA A 8 2.73 -1.24 11.88
CA ALA A 8 1.31 -1.39 12.18
C ALA A 8 0.49 -1.95 10.99
N HIS A 9 0.89 -1.68 9.75
CA HIS A 9 0.21 -2.20 8.57
C HIS A 9 0.35 -3.73 8.44
N VAL A 10 1.43 -4.32 8.98
CA VAL A 10 1.57 -5.78 9.02
C VAL A 10 0.47 -6.39 9.88
N HIS A 11 0.24 -5.81 11.08
CA HIS A 11 -0.84 -6.26 11.96
C HIS A 11 -2.22 -6.05 11.33
N LEU A 12 -2.41 -4.95 10.63
CA LEU A 12 -3.66 -4.63 9.95
C LEU A 12 -3.99 -5.63 8.84
N PHE A 13 -3.00 -5.99 8.01
CA PHE A 13 -3.25 -6.77 6.80
C PHE A 13 -2.94 -8.27 6.93
N LYS A 14 -2.31 -8.74 8.00
CA LYS A 14 -1.97 -10.17 8.14
C LYS A 14 -3.20 -11.09 8.10
N HIS A 15 -4.29 -10.70 8.78
CA HIS A 15 -5.52 -11.48 8.79
C HIS A 15 -6.20 -11.49 7.42
N LEU A 16 -6.21 -10.35 6.72
CA LEU A 16 -6.67 -10.28 5.33
C LEU A 16 -5.87 -11.22 4.43
N CYS A 17 -4.54 -11.26 4.58
CA CYS A 17 -3.69 -12.17 3.83
C CYS A 17 -4.11 -13.63 4.06
N TRP A 18 -4.18 -14.07 5.31
CA TRP A 18 -4.55 -15.44 5.65
C TRP A 18 -5.93 -15.84 5.14
N GLU A 19 -6.91 -14.95 5.23
CA GLU A 19 -8.27 -15.22 4.69
C GLU A 19 -8.29 -15.29 3.15
N LEU A 20 -7.51 -14.46 2.48
CA LEU A 20 -7.36 -14.52 1.03
C LEU A 20 -6.65 -15.80 0.60
N GLU A 21 -5.59 -16.21 1.30
CA GLU A 21 -4.86 -17.45 1.00
C GLU A 21 -5.73 -18.70 1.19
N LYS A 22 -6.57 -18.75 2.25
CA LYS A 22 -7.56 -19.82 2.43
C LYS A 22 -8.54 -19.92 1.27
N LYS A 23 -8.82 -18.80 0.60
CA LYS A 23 -9.69 -18.76 -0.60
C LYS A 23 -8.92 -19.02 -1.91
N GLY A 24 -7.65 -19.40 -1.83
CA GLY A 24 -6.81 -19.71 -3.00
C GLY A 24 -6.17 -18.50 -3.68
N TRP A 25 -6.26 -17.31 -3.11
CA TRP A 25 -5.60 -16.11 -3.63
C TRP A 25 -4.11 -16.11 -3.30
N LYS A 26 -3.29 -15.63 -4.23
CA LYS A 26 -1.88 -15.36 -3.96
C LYS A 26 -1.70 -13.95 -3.44
N VAL A 27 -1.12 -13.80 -2.27
CA VAL A 27 -0.82 -12.51 -1.65
C VAL A 27 0.67 -12.25 -1.68
N LEU A 28 1.07 -11.01 -1.97
CA LEU A 28 2.45 -10.56 -1.89
C LEU A 28 2.49 -9.23 -1.16
N PHE A 29 3.20 -9.18 -0.05
CA PHE A 29 3.54 -7.94 0.62
C PHE A 29 4.73 -7.27 -0.03
N ILE A 30 4.69 -5.95 -0.18
CA ILE A 30 5.86 -5.18 -0.59
C ILE A 30 6.12 -4.07 0.42
N THR A 31 7.38 -3.83 0.69
CA THR A 31 7.81 -2.84 1.68
C THR A 31 9.12 -2.19 1.28
N GLN A 32 9.37 -1.03 1.84
CA GLN A 32 10.72 -0.49 1.88
C GLN A 32 11.48 -1.10 3.05
N ASP A 33 12.80 -1.06 3.00
CA ASP A 33 13.63 -1.54 4.10
C ASP A 33 13.37 -0.72 5.36
N LYS A 34 12.61 -1.30 6.26
CA LYS A 34 12.29 -0.82 7.60
C LYS A 34 12.38 -1.99 8.56
N ASP A 35 13.37 -1.98 9.40
CA ASP A 35 13.75 -3.08 10.29
C ASP A 35 12.59 -3.79 10.97
N CYS A 36 11.73 -3.05 11.66
CA CYS A 36 10.60 -3.63 12.40
C CYS A 36 9.54 -4.27 11.49
N ALA A 37 9.24 -3.67 10.32
CA ALA A 37 8.23 -4.20 9.41
C ALA A 37 8.69 -5.53 8.81
N ILE A 38 9.96 -5.63 8.41
CA ILE A 38 10.55 -6.86 7.86
C ILE A 38 10.57 -7.96 8.91
N SER A 39 10.95 -7.65 10.15
CA SER A 39 10.95 -8.60 11.26
C SER A 39 9.57 -9.19 11.52
N LEU A 40 8.52 -8.35 11.46
CA LEU A 40 7.14 -8.79 11.60
C LEU A 40 6.67 -9.65 10.43
N LEU A 41 7.00 -9.29 9.20
CA LEU A 41 6.67 -10.09 8.01
C LEU A 41 7.31 -11.48 8.10
N LYS A 42 8.58 -11.56 8.52
CA LYS A 42 9.28 -12.82 8.77
C LYS A 42 8.62 -13.62 9.90
N TYR A 43 8.34 -12.98 11.03
CA TYR A 43 7.72 -13.64 12.20
C TYR A 43 6.39 -14.30 11.84
N TYR A 44 5.54 -13.59 11.08
CA TYR A 44 4.25 -14.12 10.63
C TYR A 44 4.35 -15.00 9.38
N ARG A 45 5.55 -15.24 8.84
CA ARG A 45 5.79 -16.02 7.61
C ARG A 45 5.00 -15.52 6.41
N LEU A 46 4.82 -14.21 6.31
CA LEU A 46 4.10 -13.58 5.19
C LEU A 46 5.04 -13.42 3.99
N PRO A 47 4.59 -13.72 2.76
CA PRO A 47 5.42 -13.56 1.57
C PRO A 47 5.65 -12.07 1.28
N TYR A 48 6.91 -11.65 1.16
CA TYR A 48 7.23 -10.24 0.94
C TYR A 48 8.44 -10.02 0.03
N LEU A 49 8.48 -8.83 -0.60
CA LEU A 49 9.63 -8.31 -1.33
C LEU A 49 9.94 -6.88 -0.90
N ILE A 50 11.21 -6.52 -0.96
CA ILE A 50 11.70 -5.17 -0.64
C ILE A 50 11.92 -4.43 -1.95
N PHE A 51 11.25 -3.28 -2.16
CA PHE A 51 11.39 -2.49 -3.38
C PHE A 51 12.32 -1.28 -3.23
N GLY A 52 12.78 -0.98 -2.01
CA GLY A 52 13.71 0.12 -1.79
C GLY A 52 14.05 0.35 -0.33
N VAL A 53 14.88 1.36 -0.10
CA VAL A 53 15.26 1.83 1.23
C VAL A 53 14.37 3.00 1.61
N ASN A 54 13.85 3.00 2.85
CA ASN A 54 13.04 4.09 3.35
C ASN A 54 13.89 5.35 3.57
N GLN A 55 13.53 6.44 2.91
CA GLN A 55 14.16 7.72 3.10
C GLN A 55 13.52 8.45 4.29
N LYS A 56 14.35 9.04 5.18
CA LYS A 56 13.85 9.81 6.32
C LYS A 56 13.39 11.22 5.90
N GLU A 57 14.12 11.84 4.98
CA GLU A 57 13.92 13.23 4.56
C GLU A 57 12.90 13.32 3.42
N ILE A 58 11.99 14.28 3.52
CA ILE A 58 10.86 14.40 2.58
C ILE A 58 11.34 14.68 1.14
N TYR A 59 12.38 15.51 0.96
CA TYR A 59 12.90 15.80 -0.36
C TYR A 59 13.53 14.55 -1.04
N LYS A 60 14.20 13.70 -0.26
CA LYS A 60 14.74 12.42 -0.76
C LYS A 60 13.61 11.46 -1.16
N LYS A 61 12.48 11.47 -0.43
CA LYS A 61 11.28 10.70 -0.81
C LYS A 61 10.75 11.16 -2.16
N ILE A 62 10.65 12.48 -2.36
CA ILE A 62 10.15 13.06 -3.62
C ILE A 62 11.08 12.69 -4.79
N ILE A 63 12.39 12.89 -4.63
CA ILE A 63 13.38 12.57 -5.67
C ILE A 63 13.41 11.06 -5.99
N SER A 64 13.26 10.21 -4.98
CA SER A 64 13.29 8.75 -5.17
C SER A 64 11.96 8.17 -5.69
N LEU A 65 10.87 8.95 -5.66
CA LEU A 65 9.54 8.47 -6.01
C LEU A 65 9.46 7.82 -7.40
N PRO A 66 9.96 8.43 -8.50
CA PRO A 66 9.92 7.78 -9.81
C PRO A 66 10.71 6.47 -9.86
N LYS A 67 11.92 6.48 -9.29
CA LYS A 67 12.80 5.29 -9.26
C LYS A 67 12.17 4.13 -8.49
N LEU A 68 11.57 4.40 -7.34
CA LEU A 68 10.94 3.38 -6.51
C LEU A 68 9.63 2.89 -7.13
N THR A 69 8.87 3.78 -7.76
CA THR A 69 7.68 3.39 -8.54
C THR A 69 8.04 2.45 -9.67
N LEU A 70 9.11 2.72 -10.43
CA LEU A 70 9.57 1.83 -11.49
C LEU A 70 10.00 0.45 -10.96
N LYS A 71 10.65 0.40 -9.78
CA LYS A 71 10.97 -0.89 -9.14
C LYS A 71 9.70 -1.65 -8.74
N MET A 72 8.71 -0.96 -8.17
CA MET A 72 7.43 -1.57 -7.84
C MET A 72 6.69 -2.08 -9.07
N ILE A 73 6.72 -1.34 -10.18
CA ILE A 73 6.15 -1.77 -11.46
C ILE A 73 6.79 -3.08 -11.92
N LYS A 74 8.12 -3.20 -11.88
CA LYS A 74 8.83 -4.44 -12.26
C LYS A 74 8.40 -5.64 -11.40
N ILE A 75 8.28 -5.45 -10.08
CA ILE A 75 7.79 -6.48 -9.17
C ILE A 75 6.34 -6.86 -9.54
N ALA A 76 5.49 -5.86 -9.76
CA ALA A 76 4.10 -6.08 -10.11
C ALA A 76 3.93 -6.77 -11.47
N GLN A 77 4.76 -6.46 -12.47
CA GLN A 77 4.74 -7.15 -13.77
C GLN A 77 5.09 -8.64 -13.64
N ASN A 78 5.98 -9.00 -12.72
CA ASN A 78 6.34 -10.40 -12.47
C ASN A 78 5.26 -11.13 -11.65
N PHE A 79 4.72 -10.47 -10.62
CA PHE A 79 3.69 -11.06 -9.76
C PHE A 79 2.30 -11.06 -10.40
N LYS A 80 2.00 -10.11 -11.30
CA LYS A 80 0.73 -9.89 -12.01
C LYS A 80 -0.46 -9.74 -11.05
N PRO A 81 -0.46 -8.75 -10.14
CA PRO A 81 -1.55 -8.56 -9.21
C PRO A 81 -2.83 -8.15 -9.93
N ASP A 82 -3.95 -8.67 -9.48
CA ASP A 82 -5.28 -8.21 -9.91
C ASP A 82 -5.72 -6.96 -9.18
N ILE A 83 -5.22 -6.78 -7.95
CA ILE A 83 -5.59 -5.67 -7.08
C ILE A 83 -4.42 -5.22 -6.19
N PHE A 84 -4.37 -3.93 -5.91
CA PHE A 84 -3.43 -3.32 -4.97
C PHE A 84 -4.15 -2.88 -3.70
N PHE A 85 -3.48 -3.09 -2.56
CA PHE A 85 -3.89 -2.55 -1.26
C PHE A 85 -2.77 -1.72 -0.67
N SER A 86 -3.10 -0.59 -0.07
CA SER A 86 -2.16 0.22 0.68
C SER A 86 -2.86 1.06 1.75
N ARG A 87 -2.07 1.78 2.52
CA ARG A 87 -2.53 2.85 3.40
C ARG A 87 -1.83 4.14 3.00
N GLY A 88 -2.51 4.92 2.14
CA GLY A 88 -2.04 6.23 1.72
C GLY A 88 -0.66 6.22 1.03
N SER A 89 -0.42 5.28 0.10
CA SER A 89 0.87 5.19 -0.58
C SER A 89 0.85 5.71 -2.01
N PRO A 90 1.68 6.71 -2.33
CA PRO A 90 1.82 7.17 -3.72
C PRO A 90 2.45 6.10 -4.63
N TYR A 91 3.32 5.24 -4.11
CA TYR A 91 3.95 4.18 -4.91
C TYR A 91 2.91 3.18 -5.43
N SER A 92 2.03 2.68 -4.56
CA SER A 92 0.92 1.80 -4.96
C SER A 92 -0.08 2.52 -5.86
N GLY A 93 -0.41 3.78 -5.56
CA GLY A 93 -1.30 4.59 -6.37
C GLY A 93 -0.79 4.72 -7.81
N TYR A 94 0.43 5.19 -8.00
CA TYR A 94 1.02 5.36 -9.33
C TYR A 94 1.23 4.03 -10.06
N THR A 95 1.69 3.00 -9.35
CA THR A 95 1.90 1.68 -9.96
C THR A 95 0.59 1.08 -10.45
N SER A 96 -0.45 1.09 -9.63
CA SER A 96 -1.76 0.56 -9.99
C SER A 96 -2.37 1.31 -11.16
N PHE A 97 -2.28 2.64 -11.16
CA PHE A 97 -2.75 3.49 -12.25
C PHE A 97 -2.05 3.17 -13.57
N LEU A 98 -0.71 3.12 -13.57
CA LEU A 98 0.07 2.81 -14.77
C LEU A 98 -0.17 1.40 -15.31
N LEU A 99 -0.43 0.43 -14.42
CA LEU A 99 -0.76 -0.94 -14.80
C LEU A 99 -2.26 -1.17 -15.04
N LYS A 100 -3.08 -0.13 -14.93
CA LYS A 100 -4.55 -0.18 -15.09
C LYS A 100 -5.20 -1.24 -14.19
N LYS A 101 -4.75 -1.30 -12.94
CA LYS A 101 -5.27 -2.25 -11.93
C LYS A 101 -5.99 -1.50 -10.81
N PRO A 102 -7.05 -2.08 -10.24
CA PRO A 102 -7.74 -1.47 -9.11
C PRO A 102 -6.83 -1.32 -7.89
N HIS A 103 -7.00 -0.21 -7.18
CA HIS A 103 -6.26 0.11 -5.97
C HIS A 103 -7.23 0.48 -4.86
N ILE A 104 -7.18 -0.26 -3.77
CA ILE A 104 -7.90 0.05 -2.54
C ILE A 104 -6.91 0.67 -1.56
N THR A 105 -7.19 1.88 -1.11
CA THR A 105 -6.40 2.53 -0.06
C THR A 105 -7.23 2.67 1.21
N LEU A 106 -6.59 2.43 2.36
CA LEU A 106 -7.18 2.69 3.67
C LEU A 106 -6.73 4.08 4.13
N SER A 107 -7.67 4.92 4.53
CA SER A 107 -7.41 6.23 5.14
C SER A 107 -8.02 6.24 6.54
N ASP A 108 -7.17 6.28 7.58
CA ASP A 108 -7.56 6.20 8.98
C ASP A 108 -7.10 7.43 9.79
N THR A 109 -6.46 8.40 9.15
CA THR A 109 -6.00 9.63 9.80
C THR A 109 -6.12 10.83 8.88
N GLU A 110 -6.75 11.88 9.37
CA GLU A 110 -6.93 13.14 8.65
C GLU A 110 -5.66 14.00 8.60
N ASN A 111 -4.64 13.63 9.37
CA ASN A 111 -3.39 14.39 9.45
C ASN A 111 -2.44 14.16 8.26
N ALA A 112 -2.67 13.12 7.46
CA ALA A 112 -1.83 12.75 6.32
C ALA A 112 -2.19 13.49 5.01
N ARG A 113 -2.70 14.73 5.10
CA ARG A 113 -3.25 15.52 3.98
C ARG A 113 -2.40 15.50 2.71
N LEU A 114 -1.09 15.65 2.83
CA LEU A 114 -0.20 15.68 1.68
C LEU A 114 -0.11 14.31 0.99
N LEU A 115 -0.04 13.24 1.77
CA LEU A 115 0.00 11.88 1.22
C LEU A 115 -1.33 11.50 0.57
N ASP A 116 -2.44 11.87 1.21
CA ASP A 116 -3.79 11.66 0.68
C ASP A 116 -3.93 12.38 -0.67
N LEU A 117 -3.53 13.65 -0.74
CA LEU A 117 -3.64 14.47 -1.95
C LEU A 117 -2.89 13.87 -3.16
N ILE A 118 -1.75 13.21 -2.92
CA ILE A 118 -0.91 12.65 -4.00
C ILE A 118 -1.17 11.16 -4.27
N SER A 119 -1.84 10.44 -3.36
CA SER A 119 -2.12 9.00 -3.52
C SER A 119 -3.58 8.68 -3.84
N GLU A 120 -4.53 9.36 -3.21
CA GLU A 120 -5.96 9.07 -3.34
C GLU A 120 -6.55 9.33 -4.75
N PRO A 121 -6.10 10.32 -5.54
CA PRO A 121 -6.60 10.46 -6.91
C PRO A 121 -6.46 9.20 -7.76
N PHE A 122 -5.45 8.38 -7.45
CA PHE A 122 -5.16 7.12 -8.15
C PHE A 122 -5.81 5.90 -7.50
N ALA A 123 -6.48 6.07 -6.36
CA ALA A 123 -7.24 4.99 -5.75
C ALA A 123 -8.57 4.77 -6.47
N THR A 124 -8.95 3.50 -6.62
CA THR A 124 -10.28 3.10 -7.10
C THR A 124 -11.29 3.18 -5.95
N VAL A 125 -10.87 2.81 -4.75
CA VAL A 125 -11.68 2.83 -3.53
C VAL A 125 -10.84 3.37 -2.38
N VAL A 126 -11.45 4.23 -1.57
CA VAL A 126 -10.90 4.75 -0.32
C VAL A 126 -11.75 4.21 0.84
N LEU A 127 -11.16 3.32 1.64
CA LEU A 127 -11.80 2.77 2.83
C LEU A 127 -11.55 3.72 4.02
N THR A 128 -12.59 4.10 4.73
CA THR A 128 -12.49 4.96 5.92
C THR A 128 -13.36 4.42 7.04
N SER A 129 -13.01 4.73 8.29
CA SER A 129 -13.92 4.48 9.40
C SER A 129 -15.17 5.37 9.33
N ASP A 130 -16.26 4.98 9.99
CA ASP A 130 -17.47 5.81 10.07
C ASP A 130 -17.21 7.17 10.71
N SER A 131 -16.28 7.24 11.66
CA SER A 131 -15.88 8.47 12.34
C SER A 131 -15.02 9.43 11.50
N TYR A 132 -14.58 8.99 10.30
CA TYR A 132 -13.74 9.80 9.42
C TYR A 132 -14.53 10.95 8.82
N TYR A 133 -14.14 12.21 9.09
CA TYR A 133 -14.97 13.38 8.73
C TYR A 133 -14.83 13.84 7.27
N ARG A 134 -13.71 13.50 6.59
CA ARG A 134 -13.52 13.89 5.21
C ARG A 134 -14.39 13.06 4.28
N ASN A 135 -14.79 13.70 3.18
CA ASN A 135 -15.55 13.06 2.13
C ASN A 135 -14.68 12.90 0.87
N HIS A 136 -14.51 11.66 0.41
CA HIS A 136 -13.78 11.31 -0.81
C HIS A 136 -14.73 11.04 -2.00
N GLY A 137 -15.99 11.48 -1.89
CA GLY A 137 -16.99 11.32 -2.94
C GLY A 137 -17.38 9.86 -3.19
N SER A 138 -17.65 9.54 -4.45
CA SER A 138 -18.10 8.20 -4.87
C SER A 138 -17.08 7.07 -4.66
N LYS A 139 -15.81 7.40 -4.39
CA LYS A 139 -14.76 6.40 -4.14
C LYS A 139 -14.73 5.94 -2.67
N GLN A 140 -15.43 6.63 -1.77
CA GLN A 140 -15.39 6.33 -0.33
C GLN A 140 -16.34 5.20 0.03
N ILE A 141 -15.82 4.24 0.76
CA ILE A 141 -16.60 3.22 1.47
C ILE A 141 -16.28 3.35 2.96
N ARG A 142 -17.30 3.53 3.78
CA ARG A 142 -17.19 3.59 5.23
C ARG A 142 -17.49 2.25 5.87
N PHE A 143 -16.84 1.95 7.00
CA PHE A 143 -16.99 0.70 7.75
C PHE A 143 -16.82 0.95 9.25
#